data_480c7c32bd11e69c0c39c3dd2232bef4
#
_entry.id   480c7c32bd11e69c0c39c3dd2232bef4
#
_cell.length_a   1.000
_cell.length_b   1.000
_cell.length_c   1.000
_cell.angle_alpha   90.00
_cell.angle_beta   90.00
_cell.angle_gamma   90.00
#
_symmetry.space_group_name_H-M   'P 1'
#
loop_
_entity.id
_entity.type
_entity.pdbx_description
1 polymer ?
#
loop_
_entity_poly.entity_id
_entity_poly.type
_entity_poly.pdbx_seq_one_letter_code
_entity_poly.pdbx_strand_id
1 'polypeptide(L)'
;MLALRPKAVALLQSGKSILITDVVLVETIWTLRGKRYNLGRNELAKVVNSLFEERCIHFENSQTVWRALGDFRKAKVIKVGKKIKRADFPDALITNKAITVIEGRGEEVEGIYTFDRAALELPFTKSL
;
A
#
# COMPACT_ATOMS: atom_id res chain seq x y z
N MET A 1 -10.72 5.43 15.34
CA MET A 1 -11.17 5.85 13.99
C MET A 1 -10.69 7.26 13.71
N LEU A 2 -10.10 7.48 12.56
CA LEU A 2 -9.70 8.83 12.15
C LEU A 2 -10.91 9.71 11.91
N ALA A 3 -10.95 10.86 12.58
CA ALA A 3 -11.95 11.87 12.30
C ALA A 3 -11.60 12.53 10.94
N LEU A 4 -12.48 12.40 9.97
CA LEU A 4 -12.32 13.07 8.68
C LEU A 4 -12.59 14.57 8.83
N ARG A 5 -11.79 15.37 8.14
CA ARG A 5 -12.03 16.80 8.07
C ARG A 5 -13.37 17.07 7.35
N PRO A 6 -14.12 18.15 7.72
CA PRO A 6 -15.42 18.45 7.09
C PRO A 6 -15.36 18.50 5.56
N LYS A 7 -14.28 19.04 4.98
CA LYS A 7 -14.12 19.08 3.52
C LYS A 7 -14.03 17.69 2.89
N ALA A 8 -13.33 16.75 3.56
CA ALA A 8 -13.23 15.38 3.08
C ALA A 8 -14.59 14.67 3.13
N VAL A 9 -15.34 14.86 4.22
CA VAL A 9 -16.69 14.30 4.35
C VAL A 9 -17.61 14.83 3.26
N ALA A 10 -17.59 16.16 3.03
CA ALA A 10 -18.40 16.80 1.98
C ALA A 10 -18.04 16.25 0.60
N LEU A 11 -16.74 16.04 0.32
CA LEU A 11 -16.27 15.47 -0.94
C LEU A 11 -16.80 14.05 -1.15
N LEU A 12 -16.70 13.19 -0.12
CA LEU A 12 -17.20 11.82 -0.17
C LEU A 12 -18.72 11.76 -0.38
N GLN A 13 -19.45 12.74 0.16
CA GLN A 13 -20.91 12.82 0.04
C GLN A 13 -21.38 13.53 -1.24
N SER A 14 -20.48 14.15 -1.97
CA SER A 14 -20.82 14.96 -3.16
C SER A 14 -21.26 14.16 -4.37
N GLY A 15 -21.02 12.85 -4.39
CA GLY A 15 -21.27 11.98 -5.55
C GLY A 15 -20.23 12.11 -6.66
N LYS A 16 -19.18 12.91 -6.47
CA LYS A 16 -18.08 13.04 -7.43
C LYS A 16 -17.12 11.86 -7.35
N SER A 17 -16.59 11.44 -8.49
CA SER A 17 -15.53 10.44 -8.54
C SER A 17 -14.22 11.01 -8.07
N ILE A 18 -13.54 10.28 -7.20
CA ILE A 18 -12.25 10.67 -6.62
C ILE A 18 -11.23 9.62 -7.02
N LEU A 19 -10.18 10.06 -7.73
CA LEU A 19 -9.06 9.20 -8.07
C LEU A 19 -7.99 9.31 -6.98
N ILE A 20 -7.57 8.17 -6.45
CA ILE A 20 -6.41 8.07 -5.57
C ILE A 20 -5.31 7.37 -6.36
N THR A 21 -4.27 8.12 -6.71
CA THR A 21 -3.11 7.54 -7.39
C THR A 21 -2.27 6.73 -6.40
N ASP A 22 -1.45 5.82 -6.93
CA ASP A 22 -0.55 5.02 -6.09
C ASP A 22 0.39 5.90 -5.27
N VAL A 23 0.89 6.97 -5.87
CA VAL A 23 1.78 7.92 -5.18
C VAL A 23 1.07 8.60 -4.01
N VAL A 24 -0.16 9.06 -4.21
CA VAL A 24 -0.96 9.68 -3.15
C VAL A 24 -1.26 8.67 -2.03
N LEU A 25 -1.55 7.43 -2.40
CA LEU A 25 -1.81 6.38 -1.42
C LEU A 25 -0.57 6.11 -0.56
N VAL A 26 0.61 6.04 -1.16
CA VAL A 26 1.89 5.88 -0.45
C VAL A 26 2.12 7.05 0.52
N GLU A 27 1.95 8.28 0.05
CA GLU A 27 2.10 9.47 0.89
C GLU A 27 1.13 9.47 2.07
N THR A 28 -0.11 9.06 1.81
CA THR A 28 -1.15 8.98 2.84
C THR A 28 -0.75 7.99 3.93
N ILE A 29 -0.29 6.80 3.53
CA ILE A 29 0.13 5.77 4.50
C ILE A 29 1.33 6.24 5.31
N TRP A 30 2.33 6.87 4.69
CA TRP A 30 3.47 7.42 5.42
C TRP A 30 3.05 8.48 6.43
N THR A 31 2.12 9.35 6.04
CA THR A 31 1.59 10.39 6.93
C THR A 31 0.85 9.79 8.13
N LEU A 32 0.00 8.80 7.88
CA LEU A 32 -0.79 8.15 8.94
C LEU A 32 0.08 7.32 9.90
N ARG A 33 1.18 6.78 9.40
CA ARG A 33 2.15 6.05 10.23
C ARG A 33 3.05 6.98 11.04
N GLY A 34 3.20 8.23 10.59
CA GLY A 34 4.06 9.21 11.22
C GLY A 34 3.61 9.63 12.61
N LYS A 35 4.44 10.46 13.27
CA LYS A 35 4.27 10.84 14.68
C LYS A 35 2.92 11.45 15.01
N ARG A 36 2.32 12.20 14.08
CA ARG A 36 1.05 12.90 14.34
C ARG A 36 -0.13 11.95 14.52
N TYR A 37 -0.20 10.92 13.69
CA TYR A 37 -1.31 9.95 13.72
C TYR A 37 -0.94 8.64 14.36
N ASN A 38 0.29 8.21 14.16
CA ASN A 38 0.90 7.02 14.76
C ASN A 38 0.06 5.74 14.63
N LEU A 39 -0.53 5.52 13.45
CA LEU A 39 -1.33 4.33 13.19
C LEU A 39 -0.44 3.09 13.06
N GLY A 40 -0.87 2.01 13.67
CA GLY A 40 -0.22 0.70 13.54
C GLY A 40 -0.65 -0.05 12.28
N ARG A 41 -0.06 -1.22 12.07
CA ARG A 41 -0.30 -2.02 10.86
C ARG A 41 -1.76 -2.39 10.67
N ASN A 42 -2.43 -2.86 11.71
CA ASN A 42 -3.85 -3.25 11.61
C ASN A 42 -4.74 -2.07 11.29
N GLU A 43 -4.46 -0.92 11.86
CA GLU A 43 -5.20 0.31 11.61
C GLU A 43 -4.99 0.79 10.17
N LEU A 44 -3.75 0.74 9.66
CA LEU A 44 -3.44 1.09 8.28
C LEU A 44 -4.15 0.16 7.29
N ALA A 45 -4.15 -1.15 7.58
CA ALA A 45 -4.88 -2.12 6.75
C ALA A 45 -6.37 -1.82 6.71
N LYS A 46 -6.96 -1.42 7.84
CA LYS A 46 -8.37 -1.02 7.91
C LYS A 46 -8.65 0.24 7.09
N VAL A 47 -7.74 1.22 7.12
CA VAL A 47 -7.86 2.44 6.32
C VAL A 47 -7.91 2.09 4.83
N VAL A 48 -6.96 1.31 4.35
CA VAL A 48 -6.92 0.92 2.93
C VAL A 48 -8.18 0.13 2.56
N ASN A 49 -8.60 -0.80 3.40
CA ASN A 49 -9.80 -1.58 3.17
C ASN A 49 -11.05 -0.69 3.10
N SER A 50 -11.16 0.30 3.97
CA SER A 50 -12.30 1.21 3.97
C SER A 50 -12.40 2.05 2.69
N LEU A 51 -11.27 2.34 2.04
CA LEU A 51 -11.27 3.05 0.76
C LEU A 51 -11.94 2.23 -0.34
N PHE A 52 -11.82 0.90 -0.31
CA PHE A 52 -12.51 0.01 -1.25
C PHE A 52 -14.03 0.02 -1.06
N GLU A 53 -14.50 0.33 0.13
CA GLU A 53 -15.93 0.36 0.45
C GLU A 53 -16.62 1.63 -0.05
N GLU A 54 -15.84 2.68 -0.38
CA GLU A 54 -16.36 3.96 -0.86
C GLU A 54 -16.58 3.93 -2.37
N ARG A 55 -17.82 4.07 -2.81
CA ARG A 55 -18.18 4.00 -4.24
C ARG A 55 -17.53 5.06 -5.10
N CYS A 56 -17.30 6.24 -4.53
CA CYS A 56 -16.73 7.37 -5.26
C CYS A 56 -15.22 7.31 -5.39
N ILE A 57 -14.55 6.42 -4.67
CA ILE A 57 -13.09 6.30 -4.71
C ILE A 57 -12.66 5.29 -5.76
N HIS A 58 -11.73 5.71 -6.61
CA HIS A 58 -11.13 4.89 -7.64
C HIS A 58 -9.61 4.90 -7.48
N PHE A 59 -8.99 3.72 -7.54
CA PHE A 59 -7.54 3.58 -7.59
C PHE A 59 -7.05 3.55 -9.04
N GLU A 60 -5.77 3.81 -9.25
CA GLU A 60 -5.18 3.61 -10.58
C GLU A 60 -5.40 2.18 -11.08
N ASN A 61 -5.18 1.22 -10.19
CA ASN A 61 -5.47 -0.18 -10.43
C ASN A 61 -5.91 -0.83 -9.14
N SER A 62 -7.20 -1.07 -9.01
CA SER A 62 -7.80 -1.62 -7.79
C SER A 62 -7.22 -3.00 -7.43
N GLN A 63 -6.94 -3.83 -8.44
CA GLN A 63 -6.38 -5.16 -8.21
C GLN A 63 -4.97 -5.10 -7.63
N THR A 64 -4.15 -4.16 -8.11
CA THR A 64 -2.81 -3.95 -7.57
C THR A 64 -2.85 -3.56 -6.09
N VAL A 65 -3.73 -2.62 -5.74
CA VAL A 65 -3.91 -2.19 -4.35
C VAL A 65 -4.43 -3.33 -3.47
N TRP A 66 -5.38 -4.11 -3.98
CA TRP A 66 -5.95 -5.25 -3.26
C TRP A 66 -4.90 -6.33 -2.98
N ARG A 67 -4.09 -6.66 -3.98
CA ARG A 67 -2.99 -7.62 -3.81
C ARG A 67 -1.93 -7.10 -2.83
N ALA A 68 -1.60 -5.82 -2.92
CA ALA A 68 -0.67 -5.19 -1.99
C ALA A 68 -1.19 -5.26 -0.55
N LEU A 69 -2.47 -5.03 -0.33
CA LEU A 69 -3.09 -5.15 0.99
C LEU A 69 -2.97 -6.58 1.54
N GLY A 70 -3.20 -7.58 0.69
CA GLY A 70 -3.03 -8.98 1.05
C GLY A 70 -1.59 -9.32 1.43
N ASP A 71 -0.64 -8.91 0.62
CA ASP A 71 0.79 -9.13 0.88
C ASP A 71 1.25 -8.42 2.16
N PHE A 72 0.78 -7.20 2.38
CA PHE A 72 1.06 -6.45 3.59
C PHE A 72 0.58 -7.19 4.85
N ARG A 73 -0.64 -7.72 4.81
CA ARG A 73 -1.21 -8.48 5.94
C ARG A 73 -0.45 -9.78 6.21
N LYS A 74 0.07 -10.42 5.17
CA LYS A 74 0.78 -11.70 5.26
C LYS A 74 2.28 -11.57 5.51
N ALA A 75 2.84 -10.38 5.34
CA ALA A 75 4.27 -10.16 5.48
C ALA A 75 4.78 -10.62 6.85
N LYS A 76 5.82 -11.43 6.83
CA LYS A 76 6.42 -11.97 8.04
C LYS A 76 7.50 -11.04 8.57
N VAL A 77 7.70 -11.10 9.86
CA VAL A 77 8.81 -10.42 10.52
C VAL A 77 10.11 -11.08 10.09
N ILE A 78 11.08 -10.27 9.67
CA ILE A 78 12.43 -10.75 9.37
C ILE A 78 13.44 -10.06 10.27
N LYS A 79 14.53 -10.75 10.54
CA LYS A 79 15.63 -10.22 11.34
C LYS A 79 16.73 -9.70 10.43
N VAL A 80 17.05 -8.42 10.57
CA VAL A 80 18.12 -7.76 9.82
C VAL A 80 19.14 -7.23 10.83
N GLY A 81 20.24 -7.98 11.04
CA GLY A 81 21.18 -7.68 12.09
C GLY A 81 20.53 -7.79 13.46
N LYS A 82 20.56 -6.73 14.25
CA LYS A 82 19.93 -6.64 15.57
C LYS A 82 18.48 -6.11 15.51
N LYS A 83 18.02 -5.69 14.33
CA LYS A 83 16.68 -5.13 14.15
C LYS A 83 15.71 -6.16 13.63
N ILE A 84 14.46 -6.03 14.05
CA ILE A 84 13.35 -6.81 13.53
C ILE A 84 12.58 -5.90 12.58
N LYS A 85 12.38 -6.34 11.34
CA LYS A 85 11.68 -5.58 10.30
C LYS A 85 10.56 -6.39 9.70
N ARG A 86 9.61 -5.68 9.13
CA ARG A 86 8.48 -6.26 8.42
C ARG A 86 8.10 -5.33 7.27
N ALA A 87 7.83 -5.89 6.09
CA ALA A 87 7.44 -5.09 4.93
C ALA A 87 6.20 -4.25 5.24
N ASP A 88 6.23 -2.98 4.87
CA ASP A 88 5.09 -2.08 5.04
C ASP A 88 4.20 -2.07 3.79
N PHE A 89 3.08 -1.32 3.86
CA PHE A 89 2.16 -1.24 2.74
C PHE A 89 2.79 -0.59 1.49
N PRO A 90 3.53 0.52 1.59
CA PRO A 90 4.23 1.07 0.43
C PRO A 90 5.16 0.08 -0.26
N ASP A 91 5.90 -0.75 0.48
CA ASP A 91 6.74 -1.80 -0.09
C ASP A 91 5.90 -2.79 -0.91
N ALA A 92 4.78 -3.24 -0.34
CA ALA A 92 3.88 -4.17 -1.00
C ALA A 92 3.25 -3.54 -2.26
N LEU A 93 2.90 -2.27 -2.20
CA LEU A 93 2.32 -1.56 -3.35
C LEU A 93 3.33 -1.39 -4.48
N ILE A 94 4.55 -0.99 -4.16
CA ILE A 94 5.63 -0.84 -5.15
C ILE A 94 5.89 -2.18 -5.85
N THR A 95 5.99 -3.25 -5.09
CA THR A 95 6.21 -4.60 -5.62
C THR A 95 5.08 -5.03 -6.55
N ASN A 96 3.83 -4.87 -6.12
CA ASN A 96 2.67 -5.25 -6.93
C ASN A 96 2.50 -4.38 -8.16
N LYS A 97 2.85 -3.10 -8.07
CA LYS A 97 2.86 -2.23 -9.24
C LYS A 97 3.89 -2.69 -10.28
N ALA A 98 5.08 -3.07 -9.85
CA ALA A 98 6.10 -3.60 -10.75
C ALA A 98 5.60 -4.86 -11.46
N ILE A 99 4.98 -5.77 -10.73
CA ILE A 99 4.39 -7.00 -11.29
C ILE A 99 3.34 -6.64 -12.34
N THR A 100 2.41 -5.74 -12.01
CA THR A 100 1.35 -5.31 -12.92
C THR A 100 1.91 -4.71 -14.20
N VAL A 101 2.93 -3.86 -14.12
CA VAL A 101 3.54 -3.23 -15.28
C VAL A 101 4.23 -4.27 -16.17
N ILE A 102 4.99 -5.19 -15.58
CA ILE A 102 5.71 -6.22 -16.34
C ILE A 102 4.72 -7.18 -17.03
N GLU A 103 3.73 -7.66 -16.29
CA GLU A 103 2.70 -8.55 -16.85
C GLU A 103 1.87 -7.86 -17.94
N GLY A 104 1.59 -6.57 -17.77
CA GLY A 104 0.88 -5.76 -18.76
C GLY A 104 1.64 -5.61 -20.06
N ARG A 105 2.96 -5.82 -20.06
CA ARG A 105 3.79 -5.86 -21.27
C ARG A 105 3.89 -7.25 -21.90
N GLY A 106 3.20 -8.24 -21.31
CA GLY A 106 3.28 -9.63 -21.78
C GLY A 106 4.58 -10.33 -21.38
N GLU A 107 5.29 -9.79 -20.40
CA GLU A 107 6.56 -10.34 -19.92
C GLU A 107 6.36 -11.10 -18.61
N GLU A 108 7.28 -12.01 -18.31
CA GLU A 108 7.32 -12.70 -17.01
C GLU A 108 8.16 -11.91 -16.02
N VAL A 109 7.76 -11.96 -14.75
CA VAL A 109 8.51 -11.32 -13.66
C VAL A 109 9.70 -12.19 -13.29
N GLU A 110 10.90 -11.72 -13.60
CA GLU A 110 12.14 -12.42 -13.23
C GLU A 110 12.62 -12.02 -11.84
N GLY A 111 12.44 -10.76 -11.47
CA GLY A 111 12.81 -10.28 -10.16
C GLY A 111 12.54 -8.79 -9.99
N ILE A 112 12.31 -8.40 -8.75
CA ILE A 112 12.13 -7.00 -8.35
C ILE A 112 13.24 -6.69 -7.37
N TYR A 113 14.14 -5.81 -7.75
CA TYR A 113 15.33 -5.52 -6.96
C TYR A 113 15.07 -4.37 -5.99
N THR A 114 15.53 -4.54 -4.77
CA THR A 114 15.35 -3.55 -3.71
C THR A 114 16.56 -3.50 -2.79
N PHE A 115 16.83 -2.30 -2.25
CA PHE A 115 17.77 -2.14 -1.14
C PHE A 115 17.11 -2.39 0.21
N ASP A 116 15.80 -2.35 0.29
CA ASP A 116 15.05 -2.59 1.53
C ASP A 116 14.95 -4.09 1.82
N ARG A 117 15.66 -4.54 2.86
CA ARG A 117 15.68 -5.95 3.24
C ARG A 117 14.33 -6.43 3.77
N ALA A 118 13.52 -5.55 4.36
CA ALA A 118 12.19 -5.92 4.83
C ALA A 118 11.30 -6.32 3.65
N ALA A 119 11.48 -5.69 2.49
CA ALA A 119 10.71 -6.00 1.28
C ALA A 119 11.04 -7.38 0.70
N LEU A 120 12.14 -8.03 1.10
CA LEU A 120 12.51 -9.35 0.60
C LEU A 120 11.51 -10.45 0.96
N GLU A 121 10.61 -10.20 1.91
CA GLU A 121 9.49 -11.09 2.21
C GLU A 121 8.40 -11.05 1.12
N LEU A 122 8.41 -10.06 0.26
CA LEU A 122 7.40 -9.89 -0.78
C LEU A 122 7.73 -10.74 -2.01
N PRO A 123 6.70 -11.14 -2.80
CA PRO A 123 6.92 -11.98 -3.98
C PRO A 123 7.92 -11.38 -4.97
N PHE A 124 8.78 -12.21 -5.52
CA PHE A 124 9.76 -11.87 -6.57
C PHE A 124 10.84 -10.87 -6.17
N THR A 125 10.87 -10.39 -4.94
CA THR A 125 11.88 -9.40 -4.52
C THR A 125 13.26 -10.04 -4.34
N LYS A 126 14.27 -9.28 -4.73
CA LYS A 126 15.68 -9.70 -4.64
C LYS A 126 16.52 -8.54 -4.12
N SER A 127 17.57 -8.87 -3.37
CA SER A 127 18.50 -7.87 -2.88
C SER A 127 19.36 -7.30 -4.02
N LEU A 128 19.56 -6.01 -3.99
CA LEU A 128 20.54 -5.34 -4.83
C LEU A 128 21.95 -5.47 -4.25
#